data_1eda0a117602970b7d767371f5d5be9c
#
_entry.id   1eda0a117602970b7d767371f5d5be9c
#
_cell.length_a   1.000
_cell.length_b   1.000
_cell.length_c   1.000
_cell.angle_alpha   90.00
_cell.angle_beta   90.00
_cell.angle_gamma   90.00
#
_symmetry.space_group_name_H-M   'P 1'
#
loop_
_entity.id
_entity.type
_entity.pdbx_description
1 polymer ?
#
loop_
_entity_poly.entity_id
_entity_poly.type
_entity_poly.pdbx_seq_one_letter_code
_entity_poly.pdbx_strand_id
1 'polypeptide(L)'
;MNIYNFKRCYMKKNLFIIPVLLILITIFPSCSKKSSPVSNQVIVGIDSDIESLNPLFSFSGYENNISELLYLKLVQSDWDYENGALIYKPMLAKSWKWNGDSSAITFYLRDDVTWSDGKKVTAEDVVFSFDVYSDEDIQSKLYDTFDNFLLDKSKHIILDKTFEIKDPYTLTIKFKKNSNPSFIDVDLPVIPKHIYDKLDRKKFITLEKDITPVTDGPFNFTKWDKNQAIILTANKNSFLYNPKHIQKIIFKIVPDYNSRLTQLKKGEIDLMEDVRTDDLPSLKSLNFIQISPLPEREYDYIGWNNIDPEVFKKKKKIVPNKLFGDPLVRKALTFAVNRQEIIDEYLGEYGQIAFGPVAPIFKKSFSNLTPLVFSLDSAKFYLKKAGWNDTDRDGILDKNGIKFSFSFYITAGNPRREFASTLLKNNFKSIGIDINIKKIDLQVLIPKLFAKEINAWMLGWVVGIPLDLYTFWHSSSEASQLNFASYKNNMVDKYLEKYENVKSEKLKSELAKKIQALIHKDQPVTFLYWIQNLIAYNKRIQNVKITPLEPIHYSWNWSVNK
;
A
#
# COMPACT_ATOMS: atom_id res chain seq x y z
N MET A 1 -60.83 6.82 20.85
CA MET A 1 -61.90 6.54 21.84
C MET A 1 -61.32 6.68 23.23
N ASN A 2 -61.82 7.68 23.93
CA ASN A 2 -61.77 7.99 25.37
C ASN A 2 -60.37 8.23 26.02
N ILE A 3 -59.96 9.45 26.35
CA ILE A 3 -60.52 10.61 27.11
C ILE A 3 -60.41 10.43 28.67
N TYR A 4 -59.74 11.44 29.28
CA TYR A 4 -59.86 12.01 30.65
C TYR A 4 -59.27 11.20 31.84
N ASN A 5 -58.56 11.81 32.79
CA ASN A 5 -58.93 12.96 33.59
C ASN A 5 -57.79 13.56 34.42
N PHE A 6 -57.84 14.88 34.55
CA PHE A 6 -57.25 15.78 35.50
C PHE A 6 -57.60 15.47 36.97
N LYS A 7 -56.69 15.76 37.91
CA LYS A 7 -57.06 16.40 39.18
C LYS A 7 -55.93 17.22 39.77
N ARG A 8 -56.19 18.51 39.88
CA ARG A 8 -55.54 19.51 40.76
C ARG A 8 -55.91 19.24 42.21
N CYS A 9 -55.00 19.53 43.18
CA CYS A 9 -55.40 20.09 44.47
C CYS A 9 -54.21 20.75 45.20
N TYR A 10 -54.31 22.04 45.29
CA TYR A 10 -54.19 23.03 46.39
C TYR A 10 -53.00 23.05 47.37
N MET A 11 -52.45 24.27 47.44
CA MET A 11 -51.52 24.89 48.38
C MET A 11 -51.91 24.74 49.83
N LYS A 12 -50.87 24.63 50.69
CA LYS A 12 -50.86 25.27 52.00
C LYS A 12 -49.50 25.90 52.29
N LYS A 13 -49.55 27.20 52.66
CA LYS A 13 -48.49 28.04 53.23
C LYS A 13 -48.11 27.53 54.62
N ASN A 14 -46.80 27.55 54.96
CA ASN A 14 -46.31 28.14 56.22
C ASN A 14 -44.79 27.95 56.33
N LEU A 15 -44.15 28.99 56.53
CA LEU A 15 -43.38 29.57 57.66
C LEU A 15 -41.85 29.42 57.51
N PHE A 16 -41.20 30.57 57.57
CA PHE A 16 -39.77 30.84 57.62
C PHE A 16 -39.01 30.01 58.65
N ILE A 17 -37.93 29.35 58.22
CA ILE A 17 -36.75 29.11 59.05
C ILE A 17 -35.53 29.26 58.08
N ILE A 18 -34.70 30.27 58.41
CA ILE A 18 -33.41 30.52 57.78
C ILE A 18 -32.39 29.54 58.39
N PRO A 19 -31.74 28.65 57.63
CA PRO A 19 -30.49 28.06 58.09
C PRO A 19 -29.34 28.82 57.43
N VAL A 20 -28.47 29.34 58.28
CA VAL A 20 -27.15 29.87 57.98
C VAL A 20 -26.37 28.82 57.16
N LEU A 21 -26.15 29.10 55.90
CA LEU A 21 -25.33 28.25 55.05
C LEU A 21 -23.86 28.53 55.34
N LEU A 22 -23.25 27.66 56.12
CA LEU A 22 -21.80 27.62 56.31
C LEU A 22 -21.16 27.22 54.94
N ILE A 23 -20.56 28.20 54.27
CA ILE A 23 -19.77 27.95 53.04
C ILE A 23 -18.48 27.23 53.47
N LEU A 24 -18.48 25.92 53.39
CA LEU A 24 -17.28 25.12 53.45
C LEU A 24 -16.53 25.29 52.12
N ILE A 25 -15.56 26.19 52.09
CA ILE A 25 -14.59 26.29 50.97
C ILE A 25 -13.73 25.03 51.07
N THR A 26 -14.13 23.99 50.33
CA THR A 26 -13.26 22.86 50.08
C THR A 26 -12.19 23.34 49.10
N ILE A 27 -11.00 23.62 49.62
CA ILE A 27 -9.78 23.78 48.82
C ILE A 27 -9.52 22.41 48.19
N PHE A 28 -10.00 22.22 46.95
CA PHE A 28 -9.51 21.12 46.13
C PHE A 28 -8.03 21.40 45.86
N PRO A 29 -7.13 20.52 46.29
CA PRO A 29 -5.76 20.63 45.84
C PRO A 29 -5.80 20.48 44.34
N SER A 30 -5.51 21.56 43.62
CA SER A 30 -5.19 21.52 42.19
C SER A 30 -4.06 20.51 42.08
N CYS A 31 -4.36 19.31 41.63
CA CYS A 31 -3.35 18.40 41.14
C CYS A 31 -2.66 19.10 39.98
N SER A 32 -1.57 19.81 40.28
CA SER A 32 -0.60 20.11 39.25
C SER A 32 -0.25 18.75 38.61
N LYS A 33 -0.64 18.56 37.36
CA LYS A 33 -0.10 17.44 36.56
C LYS A 33 1.41 17.56 36.71
N LYS A 34 2.01 16.78 37.59
CA LYS A 34 3.42 16.46 37.50
C LYS A 34 3.58 15.97 36.07
N SER A 35 4.38 16.66 35.27
CA SER A 35 4.82 16.17 33.97
C SER A 35 5.30 14.75 34.24
N SER A 36 4.53 13.78 33.80
CA SER A 36 4.98 12.40 33.78
C SER A 36 6.34 12.40 33.11
N PRO A 37 7.35 11.70 33.62
CA PRO A 37 8.63 11.61 32.92
C PRO A 37 8.33 11.25 31.48
N VAL A 38 8.88 11.99 30.52
CA VAL A 38 8.68 11.77 29.08
C VAL A 38 8.91 10.29 28.86
N SER A 39 7.83 9.54 28.67
CA SER A 39 7.94 8.10 28.56
C SER A 39 8.63 7.81 27.24
N ASN A 40 9.62 6.92 27.28
CA ASN A 40 10.39 6.51 26.10
C ASN A 40 9.53 5.61 25.18
N GLN A 41 8.32 6.12 24.86
CA GLN A 41 7.33 5.44 24.01
C GLN A 41 6.85 6.35 22.88
N VAL A 42 6.40 5.72 21.80
CA VAL A 42 5.76 6.35 20.65
C VAL A 42 4.39 5.73 20.42
N ILE A 43 3.41 6.57 20.12
CA ILE A 43 2.03 6.16 19.83
C ILE A 43 1.73 6.48 18.36
N VAL A 44 1.54 5.43 17.57
CA VAL A 44 1.16 5.51 16.15
C VAL A 44 -0.35 5.38 16.04
N GLY A 45 -1.02 6.36 15.44
CA GLY A 45 -2.46 6.30 15.19
C GLY A 45 -2.72 5.56 13.87
N ILE A 46 -3.44 4.43 13.93
CA ILE A 46 -3.85 3.62 12.78
C ILE A 46 -5.36 3.65 12.61
N ASP A 47 -5.86 3.43 11.38
CA ASP A 47 -7.30 3.54 11.07
C ASP A 47 -8.06 2.22 11.18
N SER A 48 -7.37 1.11 11.21
CA SER A 48 -7.98 -0.23 11.30
C SER A 48 -7.19 -1.14 12.22
N ASP A 49 -7.89 -2.10 12.80
CA ASP A 49 -7.24 -3.18 13.56
C ASP A 49 -6.60 -4.18 12.60
N ILE A 50 -5.72 -4.98 13.13
CA ILE A 50 -5.09 -6.12 12.42
C ILE A 50 -5.93 -7.39 12.62
N GLU A 51 -5.74 -8.36 11.74
CA GLU A 51 -6.38 -9.68 11.86
C GLU A 51 -5.47 -10.71 12.48
N SER A 52 -4.16 -10.62 12.22
CA SER A 52 -3.15 -11.56 12.74
C SER A 52 -1.84 -10.85 13.09
N LEU A 53 -1.13 -11.43 14.08
CA LEU A 53 0.26 -11.12 14.42
C LEU A 53 1.24 -12.13 13.78
N ASN A 54 0.71 -13.17 13.13
CA ASN A 54 1.51 -14.17 12.46
C ASN A 54 1.93 -13.67 11.07
N PRO A 55 3.23 -13.61 10.76
CA PRO A 55 3.71 -13.08 9.49
C PRO A 55 3.28 -13.88 8.25
N LEU A 56 2.83 -15.12 8.43
CA LEU A 56 2.24 -15.92 7.35
C LEU A 56 0.95 -15.29 6.77
N PHE A 57 0.20 -14.57 7.62
CA PHE A 57 -1.13 -14.02 7.32
C PHE A 57 -1.19 -12.49 7.43
N SER A 58 -0.05 -11.82 7.32
CA SER A 58 0.04 -10.35 7.34
C SER A 58 -0.27 -9.78 5.96
N PHE A 59 -1.54 -9.55 5.66
CA PHE A 59 -2.02 -9.07 4.34
C PHE A 59 -2.12 -7.55 4.25
N SER A 60 -2.29 -6.85 5.37
CA SER A 60 -2.38 -5.39 5.41
C SER A 60 -1.02 -4.71 5.63
N GLY A 61 -0.93 -3.40 5.31
CA GLY A 61 0.27 -2.59 5.58
C GLY A 61 0.63 -2.58 7.07
N TYR A 62 -0.36 -2.40 7.95
CA TYR A 62 -0.12 -2.38 9.41
C TYR A 62 0.38 -3.72 9.94
N GLU A 63 -0.17 -4.83 9.46
CA GLU A 63 0.31 -6.17 9.83
C GLU A 63 1.75 -6.41 9.39
N ASN A 64 2.09 -5.99 8.17
CA ASN A 64 3.47 -6.10 7.68
C ASN A 64 4.43 -5.24 8.52
N ASN A 65 4.04 -4.02 8.86
CA ASN A 65 4.82 -3.11 9.70
C ASN A 65 5.06 -3.71 11.11
N ILE A 66 4.02 -4.26 11.73
CA ILE A 66 4.12 -4.91 13.04
C ILE A 66 4.96 -6.19 12.95
N SER A 67 4.77 -6.99 11.90
CA SER A 67 5.54 -8.20 11.65
C SER A 67 7.05 -7.89 11.52
N GLU A 68 7.43 -6.81 10.85
CA GLU A 68 8.84 -6.39 10.72
C GLU A 68 9.47 -6.00 12.06
N LEU A 69 8.67 -5.53 13.02
CA LEU A 69 9.15 -5.24 14.36
C LEU A 69 9.27 -6.48 15.25
N LEU A 70 8.50 -7.53 14.94
CA LEU A 70 8.41 -8.75 15.75
C LEU A 70 9.33 -9.87 15.26
N TYR A 71 9.58 -9.94 13.95
CA TYR A 71 10.31 -11.08 13.33
C TYR A 71 11.44 -10.60 12.44
N LEU A 72 12.60 -11.24 12.57
CA LEU A 72 13.74 -11.00 11.70
C LEU A 72 13.57 -11.72 10.36
N LYS A 73 14.16 -11.11 9.34
CA LYS A 73 14.39 -11.72 8.03
C LYS A 73 15.88 -12.07 7.89
N LEU A 74 16.23 -12.87 6.90
CA LEU A 74 17.65 -13.16 6.61
C LEU A 74 18.43 -11.88 6.34
N VAL A 75 17.85 -10.98 5.56
CA VAL A 75 18.41 -9.68 5.18
C VAL A 75 17.40 -8.57 5.45
N GLN A 76 17.87 -7.35 5.69
CA GLN A 76 17.05 -6.16 5.83
C GLN A 76 17.01 -5.40 4.51
N SER A 77 15.85 -5.24 3.95
CA SER A 77 15.63 -4.36 2.79
C SER A 77 15.85 -2.90 3.18
N ASP A 78 16.55 -2.14 2.33
CA ASP A 78 16.73 -0.70 2.46
C ASP A 78 16.63 -0.06 1.07
N TRP A 79 16.56 1.25 1.01
CA TRP A 79 16.40 1.99 -0.23
C TRP A 79 17.62 2.81 -0.58
N ASP A 80 18.16 2.59 -1.76
CA ASP A 80 19.20 3.43 -2.37
C ASP A 80 18.54 4.61 -3.08
N TYR A 81 18.57 5.78 -2.45
CA TYR A 81 17.98 7.00 -3.00
C TYR A 81 18.73 7.55 -4.22
N GLU A 82 19.99 7.21 -4.39
CA GLU A 82 20.77 7.66 -5.55
C GLU A 82 20.35 6.91 -6.82
N ASN A 83 20.22 5.60 -6.69
CA ASN A 83 19.90 4.72 -7.82
C ASN A 83 18.41 4.44 -7.97
N GLY A 84 17.59 4.68 -6.93
CA GLY A 84 16.17 4.35 -6.91
C GLY A 84 15.95 2.83 -6.95
N ALA A 85 16.59 2.10 -6.06
CA ALA A 85 16.61 0.65 -6.04
C ALA A 85 16.63 0.08 -4.62
N LEU A 86 16.13 -1.16 -4.47
CA LEU A 86 16.34 -1.93 -3.24
C LEU A 86 17.81 -2.27 -3.07
N ILE A 87 18.29 -2.16 -1.84
CA ILE A 87 19.55 -2.71 -1.37
C ILE A 87 19.29 -3.55 -0.13
N TYR A 88 20.21 -4.44 0.18
CA TYR A 88 20.05 -5.38 1.28
C TYR A 88 21.21 -5.29 2.26
N LYS A 89 20.88 -5.31 3.55
CA LYS A 89 21.83 -5.21 4.65
C LYS A 89 21.78 -6.47 5.50
N PRO A 90 22.84 -6.81 6.22
CA PRO A 90 22.81 -7.88 7.21
C PRO A 90 21.70 -7.71 8.23
N MET A 91 20.98 -8.81 8.53
CA MET A 91 19.98 -8.88 9.60
C MET A 91 20.17 -10.17 10.41
N LEU A 92 19.32 -11.19 10.27
CA LEU A 92 19.57 -12.51 10.88
C LEU A 92 20.84 -13.15 10.30
N ALA A 93 21.08 -12.99 9.00
CA ALA A 93 22.38 -13.33 8.40
C ALA A 93 23.35 -12.15 8.59
N LYS A 94 24.50 -12.41 9.22
CA LYS A 94 25.60 -11.43 9.36
C LYS A 94 26.37 -11.22 8.05
N SER A 95 26.33 -12.21 7.14
CA SER A 95 26.92 -12.14 5.80
C SER A 95 26.39 -13.27 4.92
N TRP A 96 26.67 -13.17 3.61
CA TRP A 96 26.28 -14.17 2.62
C TRP A 96 27.25 -14.23 1.46
N LYS A 97 27.17 -15.31 0.69
CA LYS A 97 27.99 -15.50 -0.51
C LYS A 97 27.18 -16.21 -1.61
N TRP A 98 27.02 -15.56 -2.74
CA TRP A 98 26.51 -16.20 -3.96
C TRP A 98 27.60 -17.09 -4.57
N ASN A 99 27.21 -18.25 -5.15
CA ASN A 99 28.09 -19.00 -6.01
C ASN A 99 28.31 -18.31 -7.37
N GLY A 100 29.24 -18.81 -8.19
CA GLY A 100 29.68 -18.11 -9.41
C GLY A 100 28.60 -17.91 -10.49
N ASP A 101 27.57 -18.77 -10.55
CA ASP A 101 26.46 -18.69 -11.51
C ASP A 101 25.17 -18.16 -10.91
N SER A 102 25.20 -17.77 -9.63
CA SER A 102 24.04 -17.29 -8.87
C SER A 102 22.92 -18.33 -8.71
N SER A 103 23.19 -19.62 -8.85
CA SER A 103 22.22 -20.69 -8.63
C SER A 103 22.11 -21.12 -7.16
N ALA A 104 22.96 -20.60 -6.27
CA ALA A 104 22.90 -20.84 -4.85
C ALA A 104 23.48 -19.67 -4.05
N ILE A 105 22.97 -19.48 -2.84
CA ILE A 105 23.46 -18.50 -1.87
C ILE A 105 23.70 -19.18 -0.53
N THR A 106 24.86 -18.94 0.07
CA THR A 106 25.18 -19.39 1.43
C THR A 106 25.05 -18.23 2.39
N PHE A 107 24.22 -18.37 3.41
CA PHE A 107 24.05 -17.44 4.51
C PHE A 107 24.82 -17.89 5.75
N TYR A 108 25.48 -16.93 6.40
CA TYR A 108 26.13 -17.10 7.69
C TYR A 108 25.29 -16.36 8.72
N LEU A 109 24.53 -17.10 9.51
CA LEU A 109 23.59 -16.56 10.49
C LEU A 109 24.33 -16.03 11.73
N ARG A 110 23.66 -15.17 12.46
CA ARG A 110 24.06 -14.72 13.79
C ARG A 110 23.84 -15.84 14.80
N ASP A 111 24.75 -15.96 15.74
CA ASP A 111 24.70 -16.92 16.87
C ASP A 111 24.27 -16.25 18.19
N ASP A 112 24.11 -14.94 18.17
CA ASP A 112 23.66 -14.11 19.29
C ASP A 112 22.16 -13.80 19.29
N VAL A 113 21.37 -14.33 18.36
CA VAL A 113 19.92 -14.14 18.28
C VAL A 113 19.18 -15.25 19.03
N THR A 114 18.17 -14.85 19.80
CA THR A 114 17.29 -15.77 20.51
C THR A 114 15.83 -15.37 20.30
N TRP A 115 14.97 -16.36 20.28
CA TRP A 115 13.54 -16.18 20.42
C TRP A 115 13.19 -15.54 21.78
N SER A 116 12.04 -14.92 21.90
CA SER A 116 11.58 -14.26 23.14
C SER A 116 11.39 -15.25 24.32
N ASP A 117 11.29 -16.55 24.04
CA ASP A 117 11.27 -17.63 25.03
C ASP A 117 12.67 -18.14 25.43
N GLY A 118 13.75 -17.54 24.87
CA GLY A 118 15.14 -17.82 25.19
C GLY A 118 15.81 -18.89 24.34
N LYS A 119 15.12 -19.58 23.42
CA LYS A 119 15.73 -20.54 22.51
C LYS A 119 16.53 -19.84 21.42
N LYS A 120 17.58 -20.50 20.92
CA LYS A 120 18.40 -19.98 19.82
C LYS A 120 17.63 -20.01 18.50
N VAL A 121 17.81 -18.96 17.68
CA VAL A 121 17.39 -18.97 16.27
C VAL A 121 18.46 -19.68 15.46
N THR A 122 18.06 -20.62 14.62
CA THR A 122 18.97 -21.47 13.85
C THR A 122 18.57 -21.61 12.39
N ALA A 123 19.42 -22.23 11.60
CA ALA A 123 19.13 -22.56 10.20
C ALA A 123 17.89 -23.48 10.05
N GLU A 124 17.56 -24.27 11.07
CA GLU A 124 16.35 -25.08 11.05
C GLU A 124 15.07 -24.24 11.10
N ASP A 125 15.07 -23.13 11.84
CA ASP A 125 13.93 -22.20 11.85
C ASP A 125 13.74 -21.56 10.47
N VAL A 126 14.84 -21.21 9.80
CA VAL A 126 14.79 -20.66 8.43
C VAL A 126 14.19 -21.67 7.46
N VAL A 127 14.71 -22.91 7.42
CA VAL A 127 14.19 -23.96 6.53
C VAL A 127 12.72 -24.26 6.83
N PHE A 128 12.35 -24.35 8.09
CA PHE A 128 10.97 -24.52 8.51
C PHE A 128 10.06 -23.36 8.05
N SER A 129 10.56 -22.13 8.08
CA SER A 129 9.78 -20.99 7.58
C SER A 129 9.47 -21.15 6.10
N PHE A 130 10.43 -21.49 5.25
CA PHE A 130 10.18 -21.73 3.83
C PHE A 130 9.20 -22.90 3.59
N ASP A 131 9.30 -23.96 4.37
CA ASP A 131 8.39 -25.10 4.36
C ASP A 131 6.93 -24.63 4.57
N VAL A 132 6.69 -23.89 5.64
CA VAL A 132 5.36 -23.41 6.02
C VAL A 132 4.81 -22.36 5.04
N TYR A 133 5.67 -21.44 4.57
CA TYR A 133 5.24 -20.40 3.62
C TYR A 133 4.84 -20.98 2.26
N SER A 134 5.42 -22.10 1.83
CA SER A 134 5.11 -22.74 0.54
C SER A 134 4.05 -23.84 0.62
N ASP A 135 3.47 -24.09 1.79
CA ASP A 135 2.51 -25.17 2.01
C ASP A 135 1.10 -24.82 1.50
N GLU A 136 0.53 -25.71 0.65
CA GLU A 136 -0.81 -25.51 0.05
C GLU A 136 -1.95 -25.59 1.08
N ASP A 137 -1.78 -26.35 2.15
CA ASP A 137 -2.78 -26.48 3.21
C ASP A 137 -2.81 -25.22 4.12
N ILE A 138 -1.73 -24.44 4.17
CA ILE A 138 -1.61 -23.23 4.99
C ILE A 138 -2.09 -21.98 4.24
N GLN A 139 -1.82 -21.89 2.93
CA GLN A 139 -2.22 -20.74 2.11
C GLN A 139 -1.67 -19.42 2.66
N SER A 140 -0.37 -19.37 2.98
CA SER A 140 0.29 -18.16 3.44
C SER A 140 0.22 -17.03 2.41
N LYS A 141 0.51 -15.80 2.82
CA LYS A 141 0.57 -14.64 1.88
C LYS A 141 1.60 -14.80 0.77
N LEU A 142 2.59 -15.69 0.92
CA LEU A 142 3.63 -15.99 -0.07
C LEU A 142 3.38 -17.32 -0.79
N TYR A 143 2.31 -18.04 -0.47
CA TYR A 143 1.95 -19.24 -1.20
C TYR A 143 1.93 -18.95 -2.71
N ASP A 144 2.50 -19.86 -3.51
CA ASP A 144 2.59 -19.74 -4.97
C ASP A 144 3.50 -18.59 -5.50
N THR A 145 4.47 -18.11 -4.68
CA THR A 145 5.43 -17.08 -5.12
C THR A 145 6.87 -17.59 -5.25
N PHE A 146 7.10 -18.90 -5.09
CA PHE A 146 8.43 -19.51 -5.01
C PHE A 146 8.95 -20.08 -6.33
N ASP A 147 8.65 -19.44 -7.47
CA ASP A 147 8.96 -19.93 -8.81
C ASP A 147 10.45 -20.15 -9.12
N ASN A 148 11.34 -19.47 -8.39
CA ASN A 148 12.78 -19.65 -8.51
C ASN A 148 13.31 -20.88 -7.75
N PHE A 149 12.48 -21.54 -6.93
CA PHE A 149 12.84 -22.71 -6.16
C PHE A 149 12.53 -24.02 -6.89
N LEU A 150 13.05 -25.12 -6.37
CA LEU A 150 12.66 -26.47 -6.81
C LEU A 150 11.35 -26.83 -6.13
N LEU A 151 10.28 -26.94 -6.91
CA LEU A 151 8.91 -27.18 -6.43
C LEU A 151 8.44 -28.59 -6.80
N ASP A 152 7.59 -29.15 -5.96
CA ASP A 152 6.80 -30.33 -6.28
C ASP A 152 5.53 -29.98 -7.09
N LYS A 153 4.60 -30.96 -7.24
CA LYS A 153 3.35 -30.77 -7.99
C LYS A 153 2.35 -29.84 -7.30
N SER A 154 2.43 -29.71 -5.98
CA SER A 154 1.62 -28.80 -5.16
C SER A 154 2.22 -27.40 -5.05
N LYS A 155 3.30 -27.13 -5.80
CA LYS A 155 4.09 -25.89 -5.70
C LYS A 155 4.77 -25.69 -4.35
N HIS A 156 4.90 -26.77 -3.57
CA HIS A 156 5.65 -26.79 -2.32
C HIS A 156 7.15 -26.93 -2.58
N ILE A 157 7.98 -26.24 -1.81
CA ILE A 157 9.44 -26.29 -1.96
C ILE A 157 9.95 -27.67 -1.59
N ILE A 158 10.77 -28.29 -2.45
CA ILE A 158 11.41 -29.57 -2.18
C ILE A 158 12.62 -29.31 -1.27
N LEU A 159 12.42 -29.44 0.04
CA LEU A 159 13.36 -28.97 1.07
C LEU A 159 14.75 -29.61 0.98
N ASP A 160 14.83 -30.93 0.84
CA ASP A 160 16.07 -31.70 0.77
C ASP A 160 16.94 -31.37 -0.44
N LYS A 161 16.35 -30.88 -1.52
CA LYS A 161 17.06 -30.44 -2.73
C LYS A 161 17.40 -28.95 -2.72
N THR A 162 16.66 -28.18 -1.95
CA THR A 162 16.75 -26.73 -1.90
C THR A 162 17.70 -26.27 -0.79
N PHE A 163 17.63 -26.87 0.38
CA PHE A 163 18.36 -26.41 1.56
C PHE A 163 19.45 -27.38 1.97
N GLU A 164 20.63 -26.83 2.36
CA GLU A 164 21.74 -27.56 2.91
C GLU A 164 22.20 -26.86 4.18
N ILE A 165 21.87 -27.46 5.32
CA ILE A 165 22.33 -27.00 6.64
C ILE A 165 23.69 -27.65 6.93
N LYS A 166 24.75 -26.84 6.98
CA LYS A 166 26.10 -27.29 7.30
C LYS A 166 26.31 -27.37 8.82
N ASP A 167 25.81 -26.41 9.53
CA ASP A 167 25.81 -26.29 10.99
C ASP A 167 24.63 -25.38 11.41
N PRO A 168 24.33 -25.20 12.72
CA PRO A 168 23.19 -24.42 13.17
C PRO A 168 23.13 -22.97 12.64
N TYR A 169 24.24 -22.41 12.14
CA TYR A 169 24.36 -21.02 11.71
C TYR A 169 24.84 -20.86 10.26
N THR A 170 24.96 -21.97 9.51
CA THR A 170 25.37 -21.92 8.11
C THR A 170 24.38 -22.67 7.24
N LEU A 171 23.68 -21.92 6.35
CA LEU A 171 22.64 -22.42 5.48
C LEU A 171 22.95 -22.07 4.03
N THR A 172 22.90 -23.05 3.13
CA THR A 172 22.94 -22.82 1.69
C THR A 172 21.57 -23.06 1.10
N ILE A 173 21.06 -22.09 0.33
CA ILE A 173 19.81 -22.16 -0.43
C ILE A 173 20.17 -22.34 -1.91
N LYS A 174 19.64 -23.39 -2.54
CA LYS A 174 19.83 -23.73 -3.96
C LYS A 174 18.56 -23.42 -4.74
N PHE A 175 18.70 -22.81 -5.89
CA PHE A 175 17.58 -22.40 -6.74
C PHE A 175 17.46 -23.30 -7.98
N LYS A 176 16.33 -23.22 -8.62
CA LYS A 176 16.04 -23.91 -9.87
C LYS A 176 17.06 -23.51 -10.94
N LYS A 177 17.52 -24.49 -11.73
CA LYS A 177 18.47 -24.23 -12.83
C LYS A 177 17.87 -23.26 -13.86
N ASN A 178 18.66 -22.29 -14.29
CA ASN A 178 18.26 -21.24 -15.23
C ASN A 178 17.18 -20.27 -14.70
N SER A 179 16.91 -20.26 -13.39
CA SER A 179 16.09 -19.20 -12.75
C SER A 179 16.92 -17.92 -12.57
N ASN A 180 16.24 -16.86 -12.15
CA ASN A 180 16.88 -15.57 -11.87
C ASN A 180 16.66 -15.16 -10.39
N PRO A 181 17.24 -15.92 -9.43
CA PRO A 181 17.02 -15.67 -8.04
C PRO A 181 17.65 -14.36 -7.57
N SER A 182 17.01 -13.75 -6.58
CA SER A 182 17.42 -12.51 -5.94
C SER A 182 17.16 -12.56 -4.44
N PHE A 183 17.45 -11.49 -3.72
CA PHE A 183 17.11 -11.41 -2.29
C PHE A 183 15.61 -11.37 -2.01
N ILE A 184 14.79 -11.02 -2.99
CA ILE A 184 13.31 -11.02 -2.87
C ILE A 184 12.81 -12.44 -2.61
N ASP A 185 13.44 -13.44 -3.24
CA ASP A 185 13.07 -14.86 -3.06
C ASP A 185 13.30 -15.36 -1.62
N VAL A 186 14.13 -14.64 -0.86
CA VAL A 186 14.46 -14.98 0.52
C VAL A 186 14.01 -13.92 1.54
N ASP A 187 13.23 -12.92 1.10
CA ASP A 187 12.73 -11.81 1.92
C ASP A 187 11.44 -12.20 2.66
N LEU A 188 11.54 -13.14 3.57
CA LEU A 188 10.44 -13.56 4.42
C LEU A 188 10.82 -13.52 5.91
N PRO A 189 9.88 -13.19 6.81
CA PRO A 189 10.08 -13.29 8.25
C PRO A 189 10.31 -14.75 8.69
N VAL A 190 11.31 -14.98 9.53
CA VAL A 190 11.57 -16.30 10.11
C VAL A 190 10.62 -16.55 11.26
N ILE A 191 10.07 -17.76 11.37
CA ILE A 191 9.13 -18.17 12.43
C ILE A 191 9.70 -19.32 13.27
N PRO A 192 9.33 -19.40 14.56
CA PRO A 192 9.91 -20.41 15.47
C PRO A 192 9.40 -21.82 15.18
N LYS A 193 10.26 -22.68 14.64
CA LYS A 193 9.98 -24.09 14.37
C LYS A 193 9.37 -24.80 15.58
N HIS A 194 9.99 -24.64 16.74
CA HIS A 194 9.60 -25.34 17.96
C HIS A 194 8.21 -24.99 18.50
N ILE A 195 7.59 -23.90 18.00
CA ILE A 195 6.22 -23.50 18.33
C ILE A 195 5.25 -24.08 17.31
N TYR A 196 5.57 -23.96 16.02
CA TYR A 196 4.61 -24.20 14.94
C TYR A 196 4.71 -25.61 14.30
N ASP A 197 5.83 -26.32 14.47
CA ASP A 197 6.05 -27.63 13.84
C ASP A 197 5.02 -28.70 14.22
N LYS A 198 4.44 -28.58 15.40
CA LYS A 198 3.43 -29.54 15.93
C LYS A 198 1.99 -29.23 15.51
N LEU A 199 1.74 -28.13 14.83
CA LEU A 199 0.41 -27.75 14.41
C LEU A 199 -0.03 -28.57 13.19
N ASP A 200 -1.30 -28.96 13.20
CA ASP A 200 -1.96 -29.55 12.04
C ASP A 200 -2.02 -28.51 10.91
N ARG A 201 -1.36 -28.79 9.78
CA ARG A 201 -1.26 -27.88 8.63
C ARG A 201 -2.63 -27.42 8.11
N LYS A 202 -3.61 -28.33 8.02
CA LYS A 202 -4.97 -28.03 7.56
C LYS A 202 -5.79 -27.14 8.50
N LYS A 203 -5.38 -27.05 9.75
CA LYS A 203 -6.02 -26.22 10.78
C LYS A 203 -5.15 -25.06 11.22
N PHE A 204 -4.00 -24.86 10.57
CA PHE A 204 -2.95 -23.95 11.01
C PHE A 204 -3.49 -22.55 11.26
N ILE A 205 -4.21 -21.96 10.32
CA ILE A 205 -4.81 -20.62 10.43
C ILE A 205 -5.77 -20.45 11.60
N THR A 206 -6.33 -21.52 12.10
CA THR A 206 -7.22 -21.50 13.26
C THR A 206 -6.44 -21.66 14.55
N LEU A 207 -5.51 -22.64 14.59
CA LEU A 207 -4.74 -23.00 15.78
C LEU A 207 -3.72 -21.92 16.15
N GLU A 208 -3.15 -21.20 15.16
CA GLU A 208 -2.17 -20.16 15.40
C GLU A 208 -2.72 -18.95 16.16
N LYS A 209 -4.04 -18.73 16.08
CA LYS A 209 -4.72 -17.59 16.75
C LYS A 209 -4.69 -17.68 18.27
N ASP A 210 -4.53 -18.87 18.81
CA ASP A 210 -4.45 -19.14 20.25
C ASP A 210 -2.99 -19.07 20.76
N ILE A 211 -2.02 -18.85 19.87
CA ILE A 211 -0.60 -18.83 20.22
C ILE A 211 -0.15 -17.40 20.49
N THR A 212 0.39 -17.16 21.68
CA THR A 212 1.11 -15.93 21.95
C THR A 212 2.36 -15.87 21.08
N PRO A 213 2.57 -14.79 20.29
CA PRO A 213 3.72 -14.70 19.41
C PRO A 213 5.06 -14.85 20.15
N VAL A 214 5.88 -15.80 19.70
CA VAL A 214 7.27 -15.96 20.10
C VAL A 214 8.13 -15.35 19.00
N THR A 215 8.86 -14.29 19.32
CA THR A 215 9.44 -13.34 18.37
C THR A 215 10.96 -13.23 18.55
N ASP A 216 11.68 -12.84 17.50
CA ASP A 216 13.14 -12.63 17.51
C ASP A 216 13.55 -11.21 17.08
N GLY A 217 12.57 -10.36 16.76
CA GLY A 217 12.78 -9.02 16.26
C GLY A 217 13.25 -7.98 17.28
N PRO A 218 13.33 -6.71 16.87
CA PRO A 218 13.71 -5.60 17.75
C PRO A 218 12.71 -5.30 18.86
N PHE A 219 11.46 -5.74 18.72
CA PHE A 219 10.42 -5.63 19.73
C PHE A 219 9.81 -6.99 20.04
N ASN A 220 9.30 -7.13 21.26
CA ASN A 220 8.48 -8.24 21.70
C ASN A 220 7.00 -7.81 21.73
N PHE A 221 6.12 -8.74 21.40
CA PHE A 221 4.69 -8.57 21.62
C PHE A 221 4.39 -8.47 23.12
N THR A 222 3.55 -7.51 23.50
CA THR A 222 3.13 -7.31 24.90
C THR A 222 1.64 -7.53 25.07
N LYS A 223 0.81 -6.89 24.23
CA LYS A 223 -0.63 -6.95 24.36
C LYS A 223 -1.32 -6.51 23.08
N TRP A 224 -2.47 -7.11 22.81
CA TRP A 224 -3.41 -6.67 21.79
C TRP A 224 -4.80 -6.53 22.39
N ASP A 225 -5.24 -5.31 22.56
CA ASP A 225 -6.62 -4.96 22.94
C ASP A 225 -7.40 -4.73 21.64
N LYS A 226 -8.21 -5.68 21.24
CA LYS A 226 -8.97 -5.64 19.97
C LYS A 226 -9.74 -4.34 19.82
N ASN A 227 -9.64 -3.72 18.63
CA ASN A 227 -10.22 -2.44 18.27
C ASN A 227 -9.76 -1.24 19.15
N GLN A 228 -8.68 -1.38 19.92
CA GLN A 228 -8.15 -0.31 20.77
C GLN A 228 -6.66 -0.08 20.53
N ALA A 229 -5.81 -1.08 20.77
CA ALA A 229 -4.36 -0.91 20.62
C ALA A 229 -3.59 -2.22 20.54
N ILE A 230 -2.46 -2.18 19.81
CA ILE A 230 -1.41 -3.19 19.85
C ILE A 230 -0.18 -2.58 20.52
N ILE A 231 0.38 -3.26 21.52
CA ILE A 231 1.50 -2.78 22.34
C ILE A 231 2.69 -3.69 22.16
N LEU A 232 3.81 -3.10 21.74
CA LEU A 232 5.10 -3.75 21.61
C LEU A 232 6.11 -3.11 22.57
N THR A 233 7.01 -3.91 23.14
CA THR A 233 8.11 -3.43 23.99
C THR A 233 9.46 -3.82 23.41
N ALA A 234 10.46 -2.97 23.57
CA ALA A 234 11.80 -3.22 23.04
C ALA A 234 12.37 -4.55 23.57
N ASN A 235 12.86 -5.37 22.64
CA ASN A 235 13.52 -6.63 22.97
C ASN A 235 14.94 -6.35 23.44
N LYS A 236 15.17 -6.43 24.77
CA LYS A 236 16.48 -6.15 25.38
C LYS A 236 17.58 -7.17 24.99
N ASN A 237 17.17 -8.33 24.49
CA ASN A 237 18.09 -9.38 24.04
C ASN A 237 18.41 -9.25 22.53
N SER A 238 17.75 -8.35 21.81
CA SER A 238 18.03 -8.12 20.40
C SER A 238 19.37 -7.41 20.22
N PHE A 239 20.17 -7.84 19.23
CA PHE A 239 21.39 -7.13 18.82
C PHE A 239 21.14 -5.70 18.31
N LEU A 240 19.87 -5.37 18.01
CA LEU A 240 19.41 -4.03 17.63
C LEU A 240 19.04 -3.16 18.85
N TYR A 241 19.04 -3.73 20.06
CA TYR A 241 18.62 -3.01 21.25
C TYR A 241 19.57 -1.86 21.60
N ASN A 242 18.98 -0.70 21.85
CA ASN A 242 19.69 0.46 22.39
C ASN A 242 18.82 1.11 23.48
N PRO A 243 19.31 1.25 24.74
CA PRO A 243 18.53 1.86 25.83
C PRO A 243 18.20 3.34 25.61
N LYS A 244 18.87 4.02 24.66
CA LYS A 244 18.56 5.42 24.28
C LYS A 244 17.44 5.52 23.27
N HIS A 245 17.08 4.43 22.60
CA HIS A 245 15.97 4.39 21.65
C HIS A 245 14.65 4.16 22.35
N ILE A 246 13.54 4.21 21.60
CA ILE A 246 12.20 3.97 22.15
C ILE A 246 12.14 2.58 22.77
N GLN A 247 11.47 2.49 23.92
CA GLN A 247 11.30 1.24 24.68
C GLN A 247 9.91 0.64 24.50
N LYS A 248 8.98 1.39 23.92
CA LYS A 248 7.61 0.96 23.65
C LYS A 248 7.07 1.66 22.42
N ILE A 249 6.38 0.90 21.58
CA ILE A 249 5.55 1.41 20.50
C ILE A 249 4.12 0.93 20.69
N ILE A 250 3.16 1.83 20.49
CA ILE A 250 1.73 1.56 20.65
C ILE A 250 1.05 1.93 19.34
N PHE A 251 0.45 0.96 18.68
CA PHE A 251 -0.44 1.19 17.54
C PHE A 251 -1.85 1.40 18.09
N LYS A 252 -2.30 2.65 18.15
CA LYS A 252 -3.62 3.04 18.66
C LYS A 252 -4.63 3.06 17.53
N ILE A 253 -5.69 2.26 17.66
CA ILE A 253 -6.73 2.13 16.62
C ILE A 253 -7.72 3.28 16.79
N VAL A 254 -7.81 4.14 15.77
CA VAL A 254 -8.72 5.29 15.71
C VAL A 254 -9.27 5.39 14.28
N PRO A 255 -10.37 4.71 13.94
CA PRO A 255 -10.86 4.60 12.57
C PRO A 255 -11.23 5.94 11.93
N ASP A 256 -11.83 6.84 12.68
CA ASP A 256 -12.23 8.15 12.16
C ASP A 256 -11.04 9.08 11.94
N TYR A 257 -10.87 9.56 10.72
CA TYR A 257 -9.77 10.44 10.32
C TYR A 257 -9.69 11.72 11.18
N ASN A 258 -10.83 12.40 11.42
CA ASN A 258 -10.84 13.66 12.15
C ASN A 258 -10.49 13.46 13.62
N SER A 259 -10.87 12.32 14.18
CA SER A 259 -10.50 11.91 15.54
C SER A 259 -9.00 11.65 15.64
N ARG A 260 -8.38 10.94 14.66
CA ARG A 260 -6.91 10.76 14.59
C ARG A 260 -6.20 12.10 14.49
N LEU A 261 -6.63 12.96 13.57
CA LEU A 261 -6.06 14.30 13.37
C LEU A 261 -6.14 15.14 14.67
N THR A 262 -7.27 15.09 15.35
CA THR A 262 -7.47 15.81 16.64
C THR A 262 -6.52 15.28 17.71
N GLN A 263 -6.35 13.97 17.82
CA GLN A 263 -5.44 13.35 18.77
C GLN A 263 -3.97 13.70 18.46
N LEU A 264 -3.58 13.75 17.18
CA LEU A 264 -2.26 14.22 16.78
C LEU A 264 -2.03 15.69 17.19
N LYS A 265 -3.00 16.57 16.90
CA LYS A 265 -2.95 18.00 17.28
C LYS A 265 -2.87 18.22 18.80
N LYS A 266 -3.38 17.29 19.60
CA LYS A 266 -3.29 17.32 21.07
C LYS A 266 -2.06 16.60 21.63
N GLY A 267 -1.28 15.91 20.80
CA GLY A 267 -0.16 15.07 21.23
C GLY A 267 -0.59 13.78 21.94
N GLU A 268 -1.83 13.32 21.72
CA GLU A 268 -2.35 12.05 22.26
C GLU A 268 -1.93 10.85 21.39
N ILE A 269 -1.58 11.08 20.13
CA ILE A 269 -0.81 10.21 19.25
C ILE A 269 0.40 10.99 18.73
N ASP A 270 1.45 10.28 18.38
CA ASP A 270 2.73 10.85 17.96
C ASP A 270 2.96 10.82 16.47
N LEU A 271 2.33 9.91 15.76
CA LEU A 271 2.46 9.74 14.32
C LEU A 271 1.11 9.36 13.71
N MET A 272 0.83 9.95 12.57
CA MET A 272 -0.34 9.68 11.73
C MET A 272 0.08 9.66 10.26
N GLU A 273 -0.37 8.64 9.54
CA GLU A 273 -0.21 8.52 8.09
C GLU A 273 -1.41 9.14 7.36
N ASP A 274 -1.30 9.27 6.04
CA ASP A 274 -2.36 9.73 5.12
C ASP A 274 -2.96 11.10 5.48
N VAL A 275 -2.11 12.04 5.88
CA VAL A 275 -2.54 13.41 6.19
C VAL A 275 -3.01 14.11 4.91
N ARG A 276 -4.21 14.69 4.97
CA ARG A 276 -4.79 15.43 3.84
C ARG A 276 -4.12 16.79 3.67
N THR A 277 -3.96 17.23 2.43
CA THR A 277 -3.38 18.54 2.10
C THR A 277 -4.17 19.70 2.70
N ASP A 278 -5.50 19.59 2.78
CA ASP A 278 -6.39 20.59 3.39
C ASP A 278 -6.09 20.86 4.87
N ASP A 279 -5.52 19.85 5.57
CA ASP A 279 -5.20 19.97 7.00
C ASP A 279 -3.80 20.56 7.27
N LEU A 280 -2.96 20.70 6.23
CA LEU A 280 -1.60 21.19 6.35
C LEU A 280 -1.47 22.56 7.01
N PRO A 281 -2.31 23.58 6.67
CA PRO A 281 -2.20 24.89 7.34
C PRO A 281 -2.35 24.77 8.85
N SER A 282 -3.30 23.96 9.32
CA SER A 282 -3.55 23.76 10.74
C SER A 282 -2.45 22.98 11.45
N LEU A 283 -1.82 22.01 10.76
CA LEU A 283 -0.70 21.23 11.31
C LEU A 283 0.62 22.02 11.28
N LYS A 284 0.89 22.76 10.21
CA LYS A 284 2.10 23.62 10.07
C LYS A 284 2.10 24.74 11.13
N SER A 285 0.95 25.14 11.67
CA SER A 285 0.86 26.11 12.78
C SER A 285 1.32 25.54 14.12
N LEU A 286 1.46 24.23 14.26
CA LEU A 286 1.87 23.56 15.49
C LEU A 286 3.40 23.34 15.49
N ASN A 287 4.10 24.05 16.35
CA ASN A 287 5.58 24.03 16.39
C ASN A 287 6.19 22.64 16.67
N PHE A 288 5.42 21.76 17.31
CA PHE A 288 5.86 20.42 17.69
C PHE A 288 5.55 19.34 16.64
N ILE A 289 4.86 19.66 15.53
CA ILE A 289 4.56 18.72 14.45
C ILE A 289 5.56 18.90 13.29
N GLN A 290 6.06 17.78 12.79
CA GLN A 290 6.78 17.65 11.54
C GLN A 290 5.87 16.97 10.52
N ILE A 291 5.81 17.52 9.30
CA ILE A 291 5.17 16.91 8.15
C ILE A 291 6.26 16.46 7.20
N SER A 292 6.15 15.24 6.72
CA SER A 292 7.12 14.67 5.76
C SER A 292 6.37 13.94 4.65
N PRO A 293 6.68 14.25 3.38
CA PRO A 293 6.15 13.49 2.27
C PRO A 293 6.83 12.11 2.20
N LEU A 294 6.03 11.09 1.90
CA LEU A 294 6.54 9.79 1.48
C LEU A 294 7.02 9.87 0.03
N PRO A 295 8.07 9.14 -0.34
CA PRO A 295 8.50 9.09 -1.73
C PRO A 295 7.41 8.61 -2.67
N GLU A 296 7.26 9.30 -3.80
CA GLU A 296 6.17 9.11 -4.76
C GLU A 296 6.17 7.73 -5.40
N ARG A 297 5.16 6.91 -5.10
CA ARG A 297 4.90 5.66 -5.79
C ARG A 297 3.42 5.37 -6.01
N GLU A 298 2.55 6.31 -5.62
CA GLU A 298 1.11 6.24 -5.89
C GLU A 298 0.73 7.17 -7.04
N TYR A 299 -0.16 6.72 -7.90
CA TYR A 299 -0.77 7.55 -8.94
C TYR A 299 -2.26 7.25 -9.09
N ASP A 300 -3.03 8.30 -9.43
CA ASP A 300 -4.39 8.12 -9.94
C ASP A 300 -4.37 8.04 -11.48
N TYR A 301 -5.31 7.30 -12.05
CA TYR A 301 -5.46 7.14 -13.49
C TYR A 301 -6.92 6.97 -13.91
N ILE A 302 -7.19 7.29 -15.17
CA ILE A 302 -8.45 6.94 -15.82
C ILE A 302 -8.20 5.71 -16.69
N GLY A 303 -8.92 4.64 -16.39
CA GLY A 303 -8.91 3.42 -17.20
C GLY A 303 -9.92 3.50 -18.32
N TRP A 304 -9.47 3.14 -19.52
CA TRP A 304 -10.28 2.98 -20.72
C TRP A 304 -10.27 1.51 -21.11
N ASN A 305 -11.42 0.84 -21.13
CA ASN A 305 -11.46 -0.54 -21.60
C ASN A 305 -11.18 -0.58 -23.11
N ASN A 306 -10.04 -1.13 -23.51
CA ASN A 306 -9.62 -1.16 -24.92
C ASN A 306 -10.40 -2.20 -25.75
N ILE A 307 -11.13 -3.13 -25.10
CA ILE A 307 -11.97 -4.13 -25.75
C ILE A 307 -13.46 -3.85 -25.49
N ASP A 308 -14.33 -4.32 -26.38
CA ASP A 308 -15.77 -4.19 -26.24
C ASP A 308 -16.29 -5.13 -25.14
N PRO A 309 -16.77 -4.60 -23.97
CA PRO A 309 -17.18 -5.41 -22.85
C PRO A 309 -18.43 -6.26 -23.14
N GLU A 310 -19.34 -5.78 -23.97
CA GLU A 310 -20.57 -6.50 -24.32
C GLU A 310 -20.28 -7.71 -25.20
N VAL A 311 -19.37 -7.55 -26.17
CA VAL A 311 -18.93 -8.66 -27.01
C VAL A 311 -18.14 -9.67 -26.21
N PHE A 312 -17.24 -9.20 -25.33
CA PHE A 312 -16.45 -10.05 -24.47
C PHE A 312 -17.34 -10.85 -23.48
N LYS A 313 -18.31 -10.21 -22.85
CA LYS A 313 -19.23 -10.85 -21.92
C LYS A 313 -20.05 -11.94 -22.60
N LYS A 314 -20.62 -11.66 -23.78
CA LYS A 314 -21.53 -12.56 -24.50
C LYS A 314 -20.82 -13.67 -25.26
N LYS A 315 -19.67 -13.37 -25.86
CA LYS A 315 -19.00 -14.26 -26.85
C LYS A 315 -17.59 -14.67 -26.45
N LYS A 316 -17.05 -14.15 -25.35
CA LYS A 316 -15.63 -14.30 -24.95
C LYS A 316 -14.63 -13.91 -26.07
N LYS A 317 -15.08 -13.07 -27.01
CA LYS A 317 -14.28 -12.63 -28.15
C LYS A 317 -13.71 -11.23 -27.87
N ILE A 318 -12.42 -11.10 -28.09
CA ILE A 318 -11.70 -9.82 -27.97
C ILE A 318 -11.88 -9.05 -29.29
N VAL A 319 -12.58 -7.93 -29.22
CA VAL A 319 -12.71 -6.96 -30.31
C VAL A 319 -12.45 -5.55 -29.75
N PRO A 320 -11.93 -4.60 -30.56
CA PRO A 320 -11.72 -3.23 -30.09
C PRO A 320 -13.00 -2.59 -29.56
N ASN A 321 -12.88 -1.85 -28.47
CA ASN A 321 -13.99 -1.05 -27.92
C ASN A 321 -14.43 0.00 -28.94
N LYS A 322 -15.72 0.18 -29.11
CA LYS A 322 -16.28 1.13 -30.07
C LYS A 322 -15.92 2.58 -29.76
N LEU A 323 -15.77 2.93 -28.46
CA LEU A 323 -15.38 4.26 -28.00
C LEU A 323 -13.86 4.36 -27.79
N PHE A 324 -13.25 3.40 -27.07
CA PHE A 324 -11.89 3.51 -26.55
C PHE A 324 -10.87 2.57 -27.23
N GLY A 325 -11.28 1.78 -28.20
CA GLY A 325 -10.37 0.87 -28.92
C GLY A 325 -9.31 1.59 -29.77
N ASP A 326 -9.63 2.80 -30.27
CA ASP A 326 -8.71 3.60 -31.07
C ASP A 326 -7.73 4.39 -30.19
N PRO A 327 -6.40 4.22 -30.35
CA PRO A 327 -5.40 5.01 -29.61
C PRO A 327 -5.52 6.53 -29.82
N LEU A 328 -6.00 6.99 -30.99
CA LEU A 328 -6.21 8.42 -31.23
C LEU A 328 -7.28 8.99 -30.33
N VAL A 329 -8.35 8.23 -30.07
CA VAL A 329 -9.40 8.62 -29.12
C VAL A 329 -8.84 8.72 -27.70
N ARG A 330 -8.13 7.69 -27.23
CA ARG A 330 -7.55 7.71 -25.88
C ARG A 330 -6.55 8.87 -25.70
N LYS A 331 -5.77 9.16 -26.73
CA LYS A 331 -4.89 10.33 -26.75
C LYS A 331 -5.67 11.65 -26.68
N ALA A 332 -6.76 11.77 -27.40
CA ALA A 332 -7.65 12.92 -27.33
C ALA A 332 -8.23 13.11 -25.92
N LEU A 333 -8.70 12.02 -25.32
CA LEU A 333 -9.23 12.04 -23.95
C LEU A 333 -8.15 12.48 -22.94
N THR A 334 -6.91 12.04 -23.10
CA THR A 334 -5.80 12.49 -22.25
C THR A 334 -5.54 14.00 -22.39
N PHE A 335 -5.59 14.57 -23.61
CA PHE A 335 -5.47 16.01 -23.82
C PHE A 335 -6.64 16.79 -23.21
N ALA A 336 -7.83 16.20 -23.10
CA ALA A 336 -9.02 16.85 -22.55
C ALA A 336 -9.06 16.88 -21.00
N VAL A 337 -8.09 16.26 -20.31
CA VAL A 337 -8.02 16.27 -18.84
C VAL A 337 -7.08 17.35 -18.35
N ASN A 338 -7.62 18.38 -17.66
CA ASN A 338 -6.80 19.39 -16.97
C ASN A 338 -6.25 18.85 -15.67
N ARG A 339 -5.15 18.07 -15.77
CA ARG A 339 -4.50 17.42 -14.62
C ARG A 339 -3.86 18.41 -13.68
N GLN A 340 -3.37 19.54 -14.21
CA GLN A 340 -2.74 20.57 -13.40
C GLN A 340 -3.75 21.21 -12.44
N GLU A 341 -4.97 21.50 -12.89
CA GLU A 341 -6.03 22.05 -12.05
C GLU A 341 -6.42 21.12 -10.88
N ILE A 342 -6.40 19.80 -11.12
CA ILE A 342 -6.65 18.83 -10.04
C ILE A 342 -5.49 18.83 -9.03
N ILE A 343 -4.24 18.92 -9.52
CA ILE A 343 -3.06 19.00 -8.67
C ILE A 343 -3.10 20.28 -7.84
N ASP A 344 -3.33 21.43 -8.46
CA ASP A 344 -3.33 22.74 -7.80
C ASP A 344 -4.39 22.80 -6.70
N GLU A 345 -5.57 22.21 -6.92
CA GLU A 345 -6.68 22.22 -5.97
C GLU A 345 -6.48 21.25 -4.80
N TYR A 346 -5.96 20.02 -5.05
CA TYR A 346 -5.94 18.97 -4.02
C TYR A 346 -4.58 18.50 -3.55
N LEU A 347 -3.53 18.70 -4.33
CA LEU A 347 -2.22 18.13 -4.02
C LEU A 347 -1.16 19.21 -3.81
N GLY A 348 -1.30 20.37 -4.45
CA GLY A 348 -0.32 21.43 -4.41
C GLY A 348 1.09 20.93 -4.76
N GLU A 349 2.06 21.24 -3.92
CA GLU A 349 3.46 20.82 -4.06
C GLU A 349 3.70 19.30 -3.94
N TYR A 350 2.67 18.54 -3.49
CA TYR A 350 2.73 17.08 -3.27
C TYR A 350 2.15 16.27 -4.43
N GLY A 351 1.91 16.90 -5.57
CA GLY A 351 1.45 16.25 -6.78
C GLY A 351 2.26 16.66 -8.00
N GLN A 352 2.46 15.73 -8.93
CA GLN A 352 3.02 16.03 -10.24
C GLN A 352 2.33 15.22 -11.33
N ILE A 353 2.27 15.75 -12.56
CA ILE A 353 1.61 15.08 -13.68
C ILE A 353 2.29 13.72 -13.94
N ALA A 354 1.49 12.66 -13.92
CA ALA A 354 1.93 11.32 -14.31
C ALA A 354 1.79 11.13 -15.83
N PHE A 355 2.72 10.38 -16.43
CA PHE A 355 2.73 10.09 -17.85
C PHE A 355 3.09 8.64 -18.21
N GLY A 356 3.24 7.80 -17.21
CA GLY A 356 3.58 6.39 -17.36
C GLY A 356 3.49 5.60 -16.06
N PRO A 357 3.71 4.29 -16.10
CA PRO A 357 3.49 3.39 -14.97
C PRO A 357 4.67 3.27 -13.99
N VAL A 358 5.82 3.84 -14.31
CA VAL A 358 7.02 3.76 -13.45
C VAL A 358 7.10 4.97 -12.56
N ALA A 359 7.16 4.75 -11.25
CA ALA A 359 7.20 5.83 -10.28
C ALA A 359 8.55 6.58 -10.28
N PRO A 360 8.56 7.90 -9.99
CA PRO A 360 9.78 8.72 -9.98
C PRO A 360 10.87 8.20 -9.04
N ILE A 361 10.50 7.46 -7.99
CA ILE A 361 11.46 6.84 -7.07
C ILE A 361 12.42 5.86 -7.74
N PHE A 362 11.99 5.20 -8.83
CA PHE A 362 12.81 4.26 -9.61
C PHE A 362 13.71 4.99 -10.59
N LYS A 363 14.58 5.86 -10.12
CA LYS A 363 15.36 6.84 -10.89
C LYS A 363 16.02 6.29 -12.17
N LYS A 364 16.62 5.10 -12.10
CA LYS A 364 17.27 4.47 -13.26
C LYS A 364 16.29 3.95 -14.30
N SER A 365 15.11 3.50 -13.85
CA SER A 365 14.06 2.93 -14.70
C SER A 365 13.03 3.97 -15.16
N PHE A 366 12.94 5.10 -14.47
CA PHE A 366 12.06 6.20 -14.82
C PHE A 366 12.48 6.85 -16.14
N SER A 367 11.51 7.12 -17.01
CA SER A 367 11.74 7.74 -18.31
C SER A 367 11.28 9.19 -18.27
N ASN A 368 12.13 10.11 -18.69
CA ASN A 368 11.79 11.54 -18.74
C ASN A 368 11.05 11.85 -20.06
N LEU A 369 9.78 11.43 -20.13
CA LEU A 369 8.91 11.68 -21.28
C LEU A 369 8.15 13.00 -21.07
N THR A 370 7.85 13.69 -22.15
CA THR A 370 7.04 14.91 -22.10
C THR A 370 5.55 14.55 -21.92
N PRO A 371 4.89 14.97 -20.83
CA PRO A 371 3.48 14.72 -20.65
C PRO A 371 2.63 15.35 -21.76
N LEU A 372 1.51 14.72 -22.11
CA LEU A 372 0.48 15.34 -22.95
C LEU A 372 -0.24 16.39 -22.10
N VAL A 373 0.07 17.67 -22.30
CA VAL A 373 -0.53 18.78 -21.53
C VAL A 373 -1.98 19.06 -21.97
N PHE A 374 -2.78 19.59 -21.08
CA PHE A 374 -4.18 19.96 -21.35
C PHE A 374 -4.31 20.84 -22.58
N SER A 375 -5.16 20.44 -23.52
CA SER A 375 -5.45 21.17 -24.75
C SER A 375 -6.74 20.65 -25.38
N LEU A 376 -7.82 21.41 -25.27
CA LEU A 376 -9.10 21.06 -25.91
C LEU A 376 -9.00 21.07 -27.43
N ASP A 377 -8.18 21.92 -28.01
CA ASP A 377 -7.96 21.96 -29.46
C ASP A 377 -7.24 20.69 -29.96
N SER A 378 -6.22 20.24 -29.23
CA SER A 378 -5.56 18.96 -29.52
C SER A 378 -6.55 17.79 -29.36
N ALA A 379 -7.40 17.82 -28.34
CA ALA A 379 -8.42 16.80 -28.13
C ALA A 379 -9.40 16.74 -29.31
N LYS A 380 -9.96 17.88 -29.71
CA LYS A 380 -10.85 18.00 -30.90
C LYS A 380 -10.16 17.52 -32.18
N PHE A 381 -8.91 17.92 -32.38
CA PHE A 381 -8.11 17.48 -33.55
C PHE A 381 -8.00 15.96 -33.64
N TYR A 382 -7.63 15.29 -32.52
CA TYR A 382 -7.48 13.84 -32.50
C TYR A 382 -8.83 13.11 -32.60
N LEU A 383 -9.91 13.61 -32.02
CA LEU A 383 -11.27 13.06 -32.18
C LEU A 383 -11.72 13.12 -33.63
N LYS A 384 -11.55 14.28 -34.28
CA LYS A 384 -11.86 14.44 -35.69
C LYS A 384 -11.03 13.50 -36.58
N LYS A 385 -9.72 13.37 -36.30
CA LYS A 385 -8.83 12.43 -36.99
C LYS A 385 -9.25 10.98 -36.78
N ALA A 386 -9.83 10.63 -35.66
CA ALA A 386 -10.41 9.32 -35.37
C ALA A 386 -11.80 9.13 -35.99
N GLY A 387 -12.35 10.14 -36.70
CA GLY A 387 -13.64 10.07 -37.40
C GLY A 387 -14.85 10.40 -36.54
N TRP A 388 -14.66 11.03 -35.39
CA TRP A 388 -15.75 11.51 -34.53
C TRP A 388 -16.15 12.93 -34.91
N ASN A 389 -17.44 13.14 -35.23
CA ASN A 389 -18.03 14.43 -35.61
C ASN A 389 -19.43 14.52 -35.03
N ASP A 390 -19.95 15.74 -34.84
CA ASP A 390 -21.35 15.95 -34.51
C ASP A 390 -22.13 16.02 -35.83
N THR A 391 -22.72 14.90 -36.27
CA THR A 391 -23.37 14.82 -37.59
C THR A 391 -24.82 15.25 -37.60
N ASP A 392 -25.52 15.19 -36.45
CA ASP A 392 -26.91 15.59 -36.29
C ASP A 392 -27.09 16.93 -35.54
N ARG A 393 -25.99 17.56 -35.14
CA ARG A 393 -25.93 18.88 -34.49
C ARG A 393 -26.62 18.95 -33.13
N ASP A 394 -26.61 17.83 -32.38
CA ASP A 394 -27.12 17.80 -31.01
C ASP A 394 -26.09 18.18 -29.94
N GLY A 395 -24.86 18.49 -30.37
CA GLY A 395 -23.74 18.87 -29.51
C GLY A 395 -22.92 17.67 -28.99
N ILE A 396 -23.27 16.44 -29.38
CA ILE A 396 -22.55 15.21 -28.99
C ILE A 396 -21.95 14.56 -30.22
N LEU A 397 -20.65 14.27 -30.16
CA LEU A 397 -19.98 13.61 -31.27
C LEU A 397 -20.55 12.22 -31.51
N ASP A 398 -20.63 11.83 -32.77
CA ASP A 398 -21.05 10.50 -33.18
C ASP A 398 -20.12 9.93 -34.25
N LYS A 399 -20.13 8.59 -34.37
CA LYS A 399 -19.40 7.83 -35.40
C LYS A 399 -20.17 6.55 -35.68
N ASN A 400 -20.49 6.31 -36.97
CA ASN A 400 -21.24 5.12 -37.41
C ASN A 400 -22.56 4.89 -36.62
N GLY A 401 -23.29 5.97 -36.31
CA GLY A 401 -24.53 5.93 -35.54
C GLY A 401 -24.36 5.69 -34.04
N ILE A 402 -23.14 5.75 -33.52
CA ILE A 402 -22.85 5.59 -32.09
C ILE A 402 -22.52 6.97 -31.52
N LYS A 403 -23.30 7.45 -30.55
CA LYS A 403 -23.01 8.68 -29.81
C LYS A 403 -21.83 8.48 -28.86
N PHE A 404 -20.98 9.50 -28.69
CA PHE A 404 -19.89 9.47 -27.74
C PHE A 404 -20.42 9.81 -26.34
N SER A 405 -21.14 8.85 -25.77
CA SER A 405 -21.69 8.92 -24.41
C SER A 405 -21.40 7.62 -23.67
N PHE A 406 -21.05 7.71 -22.39
CA PHE A 406 -20.72 6.54 -21.56
C PHE A 406 -20.88 6.79 -20.05
N SER A 407 -21.03 5.70 -19.29
CA SER A 407 -20.94 5.73 -17.83
C SER A 407 -19.49 5.74 -17.38
N PHE A 408 -19.16 6.66 -16.48
CA PHE A 408 -17.85 6.82 -15.89
C PHE A 408 -17.90 6.48 -14.39
N TYR A 409 -17.15 5.47 -13.98
CA TYR A 409 -17.20 4.92 -12.62
C TYR A 409 -16.07 5.48 -11.75
N ILE A 410 -16.42 5.96 -10.55
CA ILE A 410 -15.48 6.41 -9.53
C ILE A 410 -15.82 5.75 -8.18
N THR A 411 -14.83 5.64 -7.31
CA THR A 411 -15.06 5.20 -5.93
C THR A 411 -15.72 6.30 -5.11
N ALA A 412 -16.75 5.94 -4.34
CA ALA A 412 -17.40 6.85 -3.39
C ALA A 412 -16.44 7.26 -2.26
N GLY A 413 -16.63 8.45 -1.70
CA GLY A 413 -15.91 8.92 -0.51
C GLY A 413 -14.48 9.41 -0.74
N ASN A 414 -14.06 9.64 -2.00
CA ASN A 414 -12.78 10.26 -2.33
C ASN A 414 -13.00 11.66 -2.94
N PRO A 415 -12.86 12.76 -2.17
CA PRO A 415 -13.15 14.11 -2.64
C PRO A 415 -12.32 14.52 -3.87
N ARG A 416 -11.04 14.17 -3.93
CA ARG A 416 -10.16 14.44 -5.06
C ARG A 416 -10.69 13.81 -6.37
N ARG A 417 -11.10 12.54 -6.33
CA ARG A 417 -11.65 11.83 -7.49
C ARG A 417 -13.04 12.35 -7.86
N GLU A 418 -13.83 12.78 -6.89
CA GLU A 418 -15.15 13.40 -7.12
C GLU A 418 -15.01 14.74 -7.83
N PHE A 419 -14.10 15.61 -7.39
CA PHE A 419 -13.77 16.86 -8.06
C PHE A 419 -13.23 16.60 -9.47
N ALA A 420 -12.22 15.74 -9.60
CA ALA A 420 -11.64 15.38 -10.90
C ALA A 420 -12.70 14.88 -11.88
N SER A 421 -13.65 14.06 -11.45
CA SER A 421 -14.73 13.57 -12.30
C SER A 421 -15.69 14.68 -12.76
N THR A 422 -15.94 15.66 -11.91
CA THR A 422 -16.76 16.82 -12.24
C THR A 422 -16.07 17.71 -13.26
N LEU A 423 -14.78 17.98 -13.06
CA LEU A 423 -13.95 18.72 -14.02
C LEU A 423 -13.90 18.01 -15.38
N LEU A 424 -13.69 16.68 -15.37
CA LEU A 424 -13.72 15.86 -16.57
C LEU A 424 -15.04 16.00 -17.32
N LYS A 425 -16.17 15.94 -16.62
CA LYS A 425 -17.51 16.07 -17.22
C LYS A 425 -17.65 17.39 -17.97
N ASN A 426 -17.19 18.48 -17.39
CA ASN A 426 -17.23 19.80 -18.01
C ASN A 426 -16.32 19.88 -19.25
N ASN A 427 -15.08 19.40 -19.13
CA ASN A 427 -14.12 19.42 -20.22
C ASN A 427 -14.58 18.53 -21.39
N PHE A 428 -15.08 17.34 -21.11
CA PHE A 428 -15.59 16.43 -22.13
C PHE A 428 -16.82 16.98 -22.83
N LYS A 429 -17.75 17.58 -22.09
CA LYS A 429 -18.92 18.25 -22.68
C LYS A 429 -18.49 19.34 -23.66
N SER A 430 -17.45 20.12 -23.36
CA SER A 430 -16.97 21.21 -24.24
C SER A 430 -16.35 20.71 -25.56
N ILE A 431 -16.07 19.42 -25.67
CA ILE A 431 -15.57 18.78 -26.89
C ILE A 431 -16.57 17.77 -27.47
N GLY A 432 -17.82 17.81 -27.05
CA GLY A 432 -18.91 16.99 -27.61
C GLY A 432 -18.95 15.55 -27.06
N ILE A 433 -18.47 15.31 -25.84
CA ILE A 433 -18.54 14.00 -25.18
C ILE A 433 -19.41 14.10 -23.95
N ASP A 434 -20.40 13.20 -23.81
CA ASP A 434 -21.27 13.13 -22.64
C ASP A 434 -20.86 11.98 -21.72
N ILE A 435 -20.71 12.28 -20.41
CA ILE A 435 -20.40 11.27 -19.40
C ILE A 435 -21.41 11.27 -18.25
N ASN A 436 -21.82 10.08 -17.86
CA ASN A 436 -22.67 9.84 -16.71
C ASN A 436 -21.84 9.27 -15.56
N ILE A 437 -21.54 10.12 -14.55
CA ILE A 437 -20.70 9.75 -13.41
C ILE A 437 -21.49 8.78 -12.50
N LYS A 438 -20.89 7.65 -12.18
CA LYS A 438 -21.41 6.61 -11.28
C LYS A 438 -20.46 6.45 -10.09
N LYS A 439 -20.94 6.81 -8.89
CA LYS A 439 -20.21 6.57 -7.64
C LYS A 439 -20.58 5.20 -7.09
N ILE A 440 -19.62 4.32 -6.89
CA ILE A 440 -19.84 2.97 -6.36
C ILE A 440 -18.73 2.60 -5.36
N ASP A 441 -19.00 1.63 -4.51
CA ASP A 441 -18.01 1.12 -3.56
C ASP A 441 -16.90 0.35 -4.29
N LEU A 442 -15.68 0.45 -3.75
CA LEU A 442 -14.50 -0.21 -4.32
C LEU A 442 -14.70 -1.73 -4.43
N GLN A 443 -15.33 -2.34 -3.42
CA GLN A 443 -15.63 -3.78 -3.39
C GLN A 443 -16.60 -4.22 -4.50
N VAL A 444 -17.42 -3.30 -5.02
CA VAL A 444 -18.31 -3.53 -6.17
C VAL A 444 -17.59 -3.26 -7.49
N LEU A 445 -16.71 -2.26 -7.52
CA LEU A 445 -15.98 -1.87 -8.72
C LEU A 445 -14.97 -2.94 -9.16
N ILE A 446 -14.16 -3.44 -8.23
CA ILE A 446 -13.05 -4.36 -8.53
C ILE A 446 -13.51 -5.65 -9.23
N PRO A 447 -14.52 -6.41 -8.74
CA PRO A 447 -15.01 -7.60 -9.46
C PRO A 447 -15.49 -7.31 -10.88
N LYS A 448 -16.11 -6.13 -11.11
CA LYS A 448 -16.56 -5.72 -12.45
C LYS A 448 -15.40 -5.41 -13.39
N LEU A 449 -14.28 -4.88 -12.87
CA LEU A 449 -13.05 -4.67 -13.65
C LEU A 449 -12.40 -6.00 -14.04
N PHE A 450 -12.32 -6.96 -13.11
CA PHE A 450 -11.88 -8.32 -13.44
C PHE A 450 -12.76 -8.98 -14.50
N ALA A 451 -14.06 -8.81 -14.41
CA ALA A 451 -15.03 -9.31 -15.39
C ALA A 451 -15.01 -8.54 -16.72
N LYS A 452 -14.20 -7.46 -16.85
CA LYS A 452 -14.12 -6.55 -18.02
C LYS A 452 -15.48 -5.91 -18.39
N GLU A 453 -16.37 -5.72 -17.41
CA GLU A 453 -17.73 -5.21 -17.63
C GLU A 453 -17.83 -3.68 -17.75
N ILE A 454 -16.80 -2.96 -17.32
CA ILE A 454 -16.79 -1.49 -17.26
C ILE A 454 -16.00 -0.91 -18.42
N ASN A 455 -16.57 0.16 -19.03
CA ASN A 455 -15.95 0.87 -20.13
C ASN A 455 -14.91 1.90 -19.69
N ALA A 456 -15.22 2.69 -18.63
CA ALA A 456 -14.36 3.76 -18.16
C ALA A 456 -14.48 3.95 -16.64
N TRP A 457 -13.34 4.18 -15.98
CA TRP A 457 -13.27 4.31 -14.52
C TRP A 457 -12.09 5.17 -14.08
N MET A 458 -12.11 5.64 -12.83
CA MET A 458 -10.97 6.28 -12.17
C MET A 458 -10.57 5.48 -10.93
N LEU A 459 -9.30 5.11 -10.84
CA LEU A 459 -8.68 4.43 -9.70
C LEU A 459 -7.26 4.95 -9.45
N GLY A 460 -6.64 4.48 -8.38
CA GLY A 460 -5.22 4.66 -8.08
C GLY A 460 -4.49 3.34 -7.96
N TRP A 461 -3.19 3.39 -8.17
CA TRP A 461 -2.26 2.30 -7.93
C TRP A 461 -1.08 2.77 -7.10
N VAL A 462 -0.66 1.92 -6.17
CA VAL A 462 0.65 2.02 -5.52
C VAL A 462 1.61 1.12 -6.28
N VAL A 463 2.64 1.71 -6.88
CA VAL A 463 3.67 0.93 -7.60
C VAL A 463 4.46 0.09 -6.60
N GLY A 464 4.53 -1.22 -6.86
CA GLY A 464 5.22 -2.17 -6.01
C GLY A 464 6.73 -1.92 -5.93
N ILE A 465 7.33 -2.36 -4.86
CA ILE A 465 8.77 -2.47 -4.68
C ILE A 465 9.07 -3.95 -4.41
N PRO A 466 9.75 -4.63 -5.34
CA PRO A 466 10.37 -4.16 -6.59
C PRO A 466 9.36 -3.71 -7.64
N LEU A 467 9.86 -3.00 -8.67
CA LEU A 467 9.04 -2.56 -9.78
C LEU A 467 8.52 -3.75 -10.59
N ASP A 468 7.22 -3.96 -10.54
CA ASP A 468 6.50 -4.94 -11.36
C ASP A 468 5.75 -4.22 -12.48
N LEU A 469 6.11 -4.52 -13.73
CA LEU A 469 5.40 -4.04 -14.91
C LEU A 469 4.62 -5.16 -15.60
N TYR A 470 5.00 -6.41 -15.36
CA TYR A 470 4.46 -7.57 -16.04
C TYR A 470 3.00 -7.82 -15.69
N THR A 471 2.71 -7.87 -14.38
CA THR A 471 1.36 -8.11 -13.83
C THR A 471 0.32 -7.09 -14.30
N PHE A 472 0.74 -5.87 -14.62
CA PHE A 472 -0.18 -4.78 -14.98
C PHE A 472 -0.32 -4.56 -16.48
N TRP A 473 0.70 -4.91 -17.28
CA TRP A 473 0.77 -4.45 -18.68
C TRP A 473 0.92 -5.55 -19.70
N HIS A 474 1.18 -6.80 -19.32
CA HIS A 474 1.23 -7.92 -20.25
C HIS A 474 -0.17 -8.24 -20.78
N SER A 475 -0.29 -8.60 -22.08
CA SER A 475 -1.61 -8.81 -22.70
C SER A 475 -2.23 -10.19 -22.43
N SER A 476 -1.47 -11.16 -21.91
CA SER A 476 -1.98 -12.47 -21.51
C SER A 476 -2.83 -12.36 -20.24
N SER A 477 -4.04 -12.91 -20.28
CA SER A 477 -4.93 -12.93 -19.12
C SER A 477 -4.43 -13.84 -17.99
N GLU A 478 -3.60 -14.83 -18.29
CA GLU A 478 -2.98 -15.70 -17.30
C GLU A 478 -1.84 -15.00 -16.56
N ALA A 479 -1.06 -14.17 -17.29
CA ALA A 479 0.10 -13.48 -16.75
C ALA A 479 -0.23 -12.13 -16.13
N SER A 480 -1.32 -11.47 -16.54
CA SER A 480 -1.66 -10.11 -16.15
C SER A 480 -3.13 -9.95 -15.79
N GLN A 481 -3.49 -10.40 -14.61
CA GLN A 481 -4.87 -10.23 -14.10
C GLN A 481 -5.22 -8.76 -13.88
N LEU A 482 -4.25 -7.89 -13.58
CA LEU A 482 -4.44 -6.47 -13.28
C LEU A 482 -4.41 -5.55 -14.50
N ASN A 483 -4.23 -6.07 -15.72
CA ASN A 483 -4.43 -5.31 -16.94
C ASN A 483 -5.93 -5.04 -17.18
N PHE A 484 -6.52 -4.23 -16.33
CA PHE A 484 -7.96 -3.92 -16.39
C PHE A 484 -8.36 -3.24 -17.68
N ALA A 485 -7.47 -2.43 -18.24
CA ALA A 485 -7.69 -1.76 -19.55
C ALA A 485 -7.72 -2.72 -20.74
N SER A 486 -7.36 -3.98 -20.56
CA SER A 486 -7.21 -4.96 -21.64
C SER A 486 -6.29 -4.45 -22.77
N TYR A 487 -5.22 -3.76 -22.35
CA TYR A 487 -4.20 -3.26 -23.27
C TYR A 487 -3.46 -4.41 -23.93
N LYS A 488 -3.20 -4.28 -25.21
CA LYS A 488 -2.43 -5.24 -25.99
C LYS A 488 -1.46 -4.55 -26.93
N ASN A 489 -0.18 -4.88 -26.79
CA ASN A 489 0.87 -4.47 -27.69
C ASN A 489 1.98 -5.53 -27.69
N ASN A 490 2.14 -6.25 -28.79
CA ASN A 490 3.08 -7.37 -28.89
C ASN A 490 4.55 -6.97 -28.61
N MET A 491 4.92 -5.69 -28.84
CA MET A 491 6.27 -5.23 -28.54
C MET A 491 6.45 -4.99 -27.04
N VAL A 492 5.40 -4.50 -26.37
CA VAL A 492 5.38 -4.35 -24.89
C VAL A 492 5.48 -5.73 -24.26
N ASP A 493 4.67 -6.71 -24.71
CA ASP A 493 4.72 -8.08 -24.20
C ASP A 493 6.13 -8.67 -24.31
N LYS A 494 6.75 -8.56 -25.49
CA LYS A 494 8.14 -9.01 -25.73
C LYS A 494 9.15 -8.33 -24.79
N TYR A 495 8.98 -7.03 -24.51
CA TYR A 495 9.88 -6.33 -23.60
C TYR A 495 9.62 -6.72 -22.15
N LEU A 496 8.37 -6.97 -21.76
CA LEU A 496 8.00 -7.45 -20.44
C LEU A 496 8.57 -8.86 -20.16
N GLU A 497 8.39 -9.79 -21.10
CA GLU A 497 8.97 -11.13 -21.01
C GLU A 497 10.51 -11.09 -20.85
N LYS A 498 11.16 -10.18 -21.58
CA LYS A 498 12.61 -10.00 -21.46
C LYS A 498 12.98 -9.33 -20.14
N TYR A 499 12.16 -8.38 -19.65
CA TYR A 499 12.36 -7.68 -18.38
C TYR A 499 12.37 -8.65 -17.18
N GLU A 500 11.46 -9.62 -17.16
CA GLU A 500 11.41 -10.64 -16.10
C GLU A 500 12.64 -11.55 -16.10
N ASN A 501 13.18 -11.86 -17.26
CA ASN A 501 14.24 -12.87 -17.40
C ASN A 501 15.67 -12.29 -17.40
N VAL A 502 15.84 -10.96 -17.44
CA VAL A 502 17.17 -10.34 -17.51
C VAL A 502 17.80 -10.16 -16.13
N LYS A 503 19.07 -10.60 -16.00
CA LYS A 503 19.88 -10.43 -14.75
C LYS A 503 20.53 -9.04 -14.63
N SER A 504 20.77 -8.36 -15.75
CA SER A 504 21.45 -7.06 -15.78
C SER A 504 20.49 -5.94 -15.37
N GLU A 505 20.70 -5.32 -14.24
CA GLU A 505 19.92 -4.17 -13.76
C GLU A 505 19.94 -3.00 -14.76
N LYS A 506 21.07 -2.78 -15.46
CA LYS A 506 21.15 -1.78 -16.53
C LYS A 506 20.18 -2.11 -17.66
N LEU A 507 20.19 -3.33 -18.15
CA LEU A 507 19.29 -3.75 -19.24
C LEU A 507 17.83 -3.77 -18.77
N LYS A 508 17.56 -4.16 -17.52
CA LYS A 508 16.23 -4.11 -16.89
C LYS A 508 15.69 -2.67 -16.90
N SER A 509 16.50 -1.71 -16.48
CA SER A 509 16.14 -0.29 -16.53
C SER A 509 15.91 0.24 -17.95
N GLU A 510 16.72 -0.17 -18.92
CA GLU A 510 16.54 0.19 -20.34
C GLU A 510 15.23 -0.37 -20.90
N LEU A 511 14.88 -1.61 -20.56
CA LEU A 511 13.62 -2.24 -20.96
C LEU A 511 12.41 -1.52 -20.34
N ALA A 512 12.47 -1.17 -19.04
CA ALA A 512 11.43 -0.40 -18.37
C ALA A 512 11.17 0.94 -19.08
N LYS A 513 12.21 1.65 -19.51
CA LYS A 513 12.09 2.90 -20.29
C LYS A 513 11.42 2.68 -21.65
N LYS A 514 11.76 1.59 -22.35
CA LYS A 514 11.14 1.24 -23.65
C LYS A 514 9.67 0.90 -23.48
N ILE A 515 9.31 0.14 -22.42
CA ILE A 515 7.93 -0.19 -22.07
C ILE A 515 7.14 1.10 -21.81
N GLN A 516 7.66 2.00 -20.96
CA GLN A 516 7.03 3.28 -20.68
C GLN A 516 6.79 4.12 -21.95
N ALA A 517 7.77 4.19 -22.85
CA ALA A 517 7.65 4.97 -24.09
C ALA A 517 6.50 4.44 -24.97
N LEU A 518 6.33 3.13 -25.08
CA LEU A 518 5.24 2.51 -25.84
C LEU A 518 3.89 2.74 -25.16
N ILE A 519 3.78 2.54 -23.86
CA ILE A 519 2.56 2.81 -23.07
C ILE A 519 2.17 4.28 -23.19
N HIS A 520 3.13 5.19 -23.05
CA HIS A 520 2.92 6.63 -23.21
C HIS A 520 2.43 7.00 -24.63
N LYS A 521 2.97 6.35 -25.66
CA LYS A 521 2.54 6.55 -27.05
C LYS A 521 1.10 6.08 -27.27
N ASP A 522 0.75 4.91 -26.75
CA ASP A 522 -0.52 4.23 -27.00
C ASP A 522 -1.66 4.70 -26.08
N GLN A 523 -1.35 5.35 -24.97
CA GLN A 523 -2.30 5.87 -23.98
C GLN A 523 -3.40 4.84 -23.61
N PRO A 524 -3.05 3.61 -23.18
CA PRO A 524 -4.07 2.61 -22.80
C PRO A 524 -4.95 3.07 -21.64
N VAL A 525 -4.40 3.92 -20.81
CA VAL A 525 -5.03 4.65 -19.71
C VAL A 525 -4.57 6.11 -19.76
N THR A 526 -5.30 7.02 -19.15
CA THR A 526 -4.82 8.38 -18.88
C THR A 526 -4.20 8.40 -17.48
N PHE A 527 -2.88 8.46 -17.39
CA PHE A 527 -2.19 8.72 -16.14
C PHE A 527 -2.50 10.14 -15.69
N LEU A 528 -2.96 10.32 -14.46
CA LEU A 528 -3.36 11.62 -13.95
C LEU A 528 -2.18 12.32 -13.26
N TYR A 529 -1.85 11.90 -12.09
CA TYR A 529 -0.81 12.51 -11.27
C TYR A 529 -0.19 11.49 -10.32
N TRP A 530 1.07 11.67 -10.03
CA TRP A 530 1.78 11.05 -8.91
C TRP A 530 1.39 11.77 -7.63
N ILE A 531 1.32 11.03 -6.52
CA ILE A 531 0.89 11.53 -5.22
C ILE A 531 2.01 11.25 -4.21
N GLN A 532 2.42 12.29 -3.49
CA GLN A 532 3.22 12.13 -2.28
C GLN A 532 2.26 12.05 -1.10
N ASN A 533 2.06 10.85 -0.56
CA ASN A 533 1.33 10.69 0.68
C ASN A 533 2.09 11.37 1.82
N LEU A 534 1.37 11.95 2.76
CA LEU A 534 1.95 12.75 3.82
C LEU A 534 1.83 12.03 5.15
N ILE A 535 2.92 12.00 5.89
CA ILE A 535 2.90 11.65 7.31
C ILE A 535 3.10 12.90 8.16
N ALA A 536 2.44 12.94 9.30
CA ALA A 536 2.70 13.95 10.32
C ALA A 536 3.09 13.27 11.63
N TYR A 537 4.16 13.76 12.24
CA TYR A 537 4.65 13.21 13.49
C TYR A 537 5.17 14.28 14.44
N ASN A 538 5.15 13.96 15.73
CA ASN A 538 5.65 14.82 16.79
C ASN A 538 7.18 14.92 16.70
N LYS A 539 7.73 16.13 16.64
CA LYS A 539 9.18 16.42 16.60
C LYS A 539 9.97 15.87 17.79
N ARG A 540 9.28 15.43 18.87
CA ARG A 540 9.93 14.72 19.96
C ARG A 540 10.54 13.40 19.52
N ILE A 541 10.01 12.79 18.45
CA ILE A 541 10.59 11.60 17.82
C ILE A 541 11.77 12.03 16.97
N GLN A 542 12.94 11.48 17.27
CA GLN A 542 14.19 11.73 16.57
C GLN A 542 14.60 10.49 15.76
N ASN A 543 15.47 10.68 14.77
CA ASN A 543 16.00 9.65 13.88
C ASN A 543 14.92 8.97 13.00
N VAL A 544 13.83 9.68 12.73
CA VAL A 544 12.81 9.19 11.79
C VAL A 544 13.40 9.18 10.38
N LYS A 545 13.49 8.00 9.79
CA LYS A 545 13.97 7.81 8.42
C LYS A 545 12.76 7.49 7.54
N ILE A 546 12.38 8.45 6.71
CA ILE A 546 11.31 8.26 5.74
C ILE A 546 11.87 7.52 4.53
N THR A 547 11.30 6.36 4.23
CA THR A 547 11.69 5.53 3.07
C THR A 547 10.46 5.18 2.24
N PRO A 548 10.61 4.79 0.96
CA PRO A 548 9.47 4.32 0.18
C PRO A 548 9.00 2.91 0.62
N LEU A 549 9.72 2.28 1.56
CA LEU A 549 9.37 0.95 2.05
C LEU A 549 8.19 1.04 3.02
N GLU A 550 8.32 1.81 4.09
CA GLU A 550 7.23 2.10 5.02
C GLU A 550 7.62 3.24 5.98
N PRO A 551 6.65 4.01 6.54
CA PRO A 551 6.95 5.13 7.45
C PRO A 551 7.62 4.72 8.75
N ILE A 552 7.26 3.55 9.30
CA ILE A 552 7.80 3.04 10.57
C ILE A 552 9.00 2.11 10.39
N HIS A 553 9.41 1.92 9.14
CA HIS A 553 10.64 1.16 8.83
C HIS A 553 11.83 1.74 9.59
N TYR A 554 12.61 0.90 10.26
CA TYR A 554 13.68 1.30 11.19
C TYR A 554 13.24 2.01 12.48
N SER A 555 11.97 1.92 12.89
CA SER A 555 11.50 2.59 14.11
C SER A 555 12.23 2.15 15.41
N TRP A 556 12.90 1.00 15.41
CA TRP A 556 13.80 0.58 16.51
C TRP A 556 14.99 1.53 16.70
N ASN A 557 15.31 2.40 15.74
CA ASN A 557 16.34 3.43 15.85
C ASN A 557 15.80 4.78 16.34
N TRP A 558 14.48 4.91 16.51
CA TRP A 558 13.91 6.15 16.99
C TRP A 558 14.29 6.40 18.44
N SER A 559 14.47 7.66 18.78
CA SER A 559 14.62 8.13 20.15
C SER A 559 13.63 9.25 20.44
N VAL A 560 13.41 9.57 21.70
CA VAL A 560 12.50 10.63 22.12
C VAL A 560 13.26 11.68 22.88
N ASN A 561 13.19 12.93 22.41
CA ASN A 561 13.69 14.08 23.18
C ASN A 561 12.79 14.32 24.39
N LYS A 562 13.43 14.63 25.54
CA LYS A 562 12.76 14.99 26.79
C LYS A 562 12.15 16.39 26.73
#